data_7a95817766c996e2660a5d9015d8f244
#
_entry.id   7a95817766c996e2660a5d9015d8f244
#
_cell.length_a   1.000
_cell.length_b   1.000
_cell.length_c   1.000
_cell.angle_alpha   90.00
_cell.angle_beta   90.00
_cell.angle_gamma   90.00
#
_symmetry.space_group_name_H-M   'P 1'
#
loop_
_entity.id
_entity.type
_entity.pdbx_description
1 polymer ?
#
loop_
_entity_poly.entity_id
_entity_poly.type
_entity_poly.pdbx_seq_one_letter_code
_entity_poly.pdbx_strand_id
1 'polypeptide(L)'
;TLVIGPYYRGNNGSEGRDEFYRGDLNDVTHLIRLLNQNYPSAFIHMVGFSRGGLQGLLTFNDLPVDSYMIWGGVSDIHLMYEERVDLRGMLRRMVGHPKKDTKAYKSRDAMQFIKKDSPPILIIHGGKDIQVGIHQAYDLEKKLKFKGTYYQTYYQLDEGHVPRPAAMRDVIQYIHQWMNDVENKNLNIL
;
A
#
# COMPACT_ATOMS: atom_id res chain seq x y z
N THR A 1 -6.86 20.25 -2.18
CA THR A 1 -6.45 18.93 -1.66
C THR A 1 -5.58 19.12 -0.43
N LEU A 2 -5.86 18.40 0.66
CA LEU A 2 -5.03 18.30 1.84
C LEU A 2 -4.22 17.00 1.76
N VAL A 3 -2.91 17.07 2.00
CA VAL A 3 -2.02 15.90 2.06
C VAL A 3 -1.56 15.71 3.49
N ILE A 4 -1.73 14.50 4.02
CA ILE A 4 -1.36 14.15 5.40
C ILE A 4 -0.40 12.97 5.37
N GLY A 5 0.80 13.16 5.91
CA GLY A 5 1.82 12.13 6.07
C GLY A 5 2.10 11.88 7.55
N PRO A 6 1.51 10.84 8.17
CA PRO A 6 1.77 10.55 9.56
C PRO A 6 3.18 9.97 9.76
N TYR A 7 3.83 10.31 10.85
CA TYR A 7 5.01 9.58 11.30
C TYR A 7 4.59 8.25 11.93
N TYR A 8 5.30 7.18 11.59
CA TYR A 8 5.08 5.89 12.25
C TYR A 8 5.49 5.96 13.72
N ARG A 9 4.75 5.24 14.58
CA ARG A 9 5.09 5.10 16.00
C ARG A 9 6.54 4.65 16.17
N GLY A 10 7.22 5.21 17.17
CA GLY A 10 8.62 4.93 17.45
C GLY A 10 9.63 5.56 16.49
N ASN A 11 9.21 6.44 15.58
CA ASN A 11 10.07 7.15 14.63
C ASN A 11 9.84 8.66 14.67
N ASN A 12 10.87 9.43 14.40
CA ASN A 12 10.82 10.89 14.23
C ASN A 12 10.06 11.65 15.35
N GLY A 13 10.26 11.26 16.60
CA GLY A 13 9.61 11.89 17.75
C GLY A 13 8.20 11.37 18.05
N SER A 14 7.66 10.48 17.25
CA SER A 14 6.44 9.76 17.60
C SER A 14 6.67 8.79 18.75
N GLU A 15 5.73 8.76 19.67
CA GLU A 15 5.74 7.83 20.79
C GLU A 15 5.52 6.37 20.35
N GLY A 16 5.72 5.44 21.28
CA GLY A 16 5.48 4.03 21.06
C GLY A 16 6.66 3.30 20.42
N ARG A 17 6.36 2.19 19.76
CA ARG A 17 7.36 1.27 19.20
C ARG A 17 6.88 0.74 17.85
N ASP A 18 7.77 0.73 16.86
CA ASP A 18 7.50 0.08 15.57
C ASP A 18 7.31 -1.42 15.77
N GLU A 19 6.16 -1.94 15.32
CA GLU A 19 5.80 -3.36 15.43
C GLU A 19 5.69 -4.05 14.08
N PHE A 20 6.02 -3.38 13.02
CA PHE A 20 6.04 -3.90 11.65
C PHE A 20 4.73 -4.61 11.26
N TYR A 21 3.70 -3.80 11.02
CA TYR A 21 2.33 -4.23 10.66
C TYR A 21 1.55 -4.92 11.80
N ARG A 22 1.55 -4.33 12.99
CA ARG A 22 0.70 -4.70 14.12
C ARG A 22 0.03 -3.45 14.72
N GLY A 23 0.54 -2.95 15.84
CA GLY A 23 -0.01 -1.76 16.48
C GLY A 23 0.05 -0.50 15.61
N ASP A 24 1.02 -0.40 14.72
CA ASP A 24 1.14 0.65 13.72
C ASP A 24 -0.03 0.70 12.71
N LEU A 25 -0.76 -0.42 12.51
CA LEU A 25 -2.01 -0.42 11.73
C LEU A 25 -3.13 0.39 12.41
N ASN A 26 -3.15 0.41 13.75
CA ASN A 26 -4.13 1.17 14.51
C ASN A 26 -3.94 2.68 14.31
N ASP A 27 -2.70 3.15 14.13
CA ASP A 27 -2.42 4.58 13.92
C ASP A 27 -3.04 5.05 12.60
N VAL A 28 -2.88 4.27 11.53
CA VAL A 28 -3.53 4.52 10.24
C VAL A 28 -5.05 4.51 10.38
N THR A 29 -5.58 3.49 11.05
CA THR A 29 -7.03 3.34 11.26
C THR A 29 -7.62 4.52 12.03
N HIS A 30 -6.98 4.95 13.10
CA HIS A 30 -7.42 6.10 13.90
C HIS A 30 -7.37 7.40 13.08
N LEU A 31 -6.28 7.63 12.34
CA LEU A 31 -6.15 8.81 11.49
C LEU A 31 -7.27 8.91 10.46
N ILE A 32 -7.52 7.84 9.71
CA ILE A 32 -8.56 7.84 8.67
C ILE A 32 -9.95 8.05 9.28
N ARG A 33 -10.26 7.41 10.40
CA ARG A 33 -11.54 7.61 11.10
C ARG A 33 -11.70 9.03 11.61
N LEU A 34 -10.64 9.62 12.16
CA LEU A 34 -10.65 11.01 12.62
C LEU A 34 -10.89 11.98 11.46
N LEU A 35 -10.26 11.73 10.31
CA LEU A 35 -10.48 12.53 9.10
C LEU A 35 -11.92 12.42 8.62
N ASN A 36 -12.47 11.23 8.52
CA ASN A 36 -13.86 11.03 8.12
C ASN A 36 -14.87 11.68 9.09
N GLN A 37 -14.58 11.69 10.39
CA GLN A 37 -15.42 12.35 11.39
C GLN A 37 -15.40 13.89 11.25
N ASN A 38 -14.22 14.47 10.99
CA ASN A 38 -14.06 15.92 10.88
C ASN A 38 -14.40 16.47 9.50
N TYR A 39 -14.32 15.64 8.47
CA TYR A 39 -14.56 15.99 7.07
C TYR A 39 -15.46 14.96 6.36
N PRO A 40 -16.71 14.78 6.82
CA PRO A 40 -17.58 13.68 6.36
C PRO A 40 -17.97 13.74 4.88
N SER A 41 -17.81 14.91 4.26
CA SER A 41 -18.09 15.10 2.82
C SER A 41 -16.84 15.11 1.95
N ALA A 42 -15.66 14.90 2.53
CA ALA A 42 -14.42 14.85 1.77
C ALA A 42 -14.16 13.44 1.23
N PHE A 43 -13.67 13.36 0.01
CA PHE A 43 -13.08 12.11 -0.49
C PHE A 43 -11.76 11.84 0.21
N ILE A 44 -11.53 10.58 0.56
CA ILE A 44 -10.31 10.12 1.22
C ILE A 44 -9.59 9.12 0.32
N HIS A 45 -8.47 9.54 -0.23
CA HIS A 45 -7.59 8.69 -1.03
C HIS A 45 -6.36 8.32 -0.22
N MET A 46 -6.08 7.04 -0.11
CA MET A 46 -4.94 6.52 0.65
C MET A 46 -3.80 6.14 -0.27
N VAL A 47 -2.57 6.56 0.08
CA VAL A 47 -1.35 6.21 -0.67
C VAL A 47 -0.40 5.44 0.24
N GLY A 48 -0.01 4.24 -0.19
CA GLY A 48 1.01 3.44 0.47
C GLY A 48 2.28 3.33 -0.38
N PHE A 49 3.36 4.01 0.05
CA PHE A 49 4.65 3.93 -0.61
C PHE A 49 5.56 2.91 0.10
N SER A 50 6.25 2.07 -0.69
CA SER A 50 7.25 1.13 -0.15
C SER A 50 6.65 0.23 0.95
N ARG A 51 7.18 0.26 2.17
CA ARG A 51 6.61 -0.41 3.34
C ARG A 51 5.14 -0.04 3.57
N GLY A 52 4.75 1.20 3.30
CA GLY A 52 3.37 1.66 3.42
C GLY A 52 2.39 0.92 2.53
N GLY A 53 2.85 0.26 1.47
CA GLY A 53 2.03 -0.57 0.60
C GLY A 53 1.31 -1.68 1.34
N LEU A 54 2.04 -2.49 2.09
CA LEU A 54 1.42 -3.56 2.88
C LEU A 54 0.58 -3.03 4.05
N GLN A 55 1.01 -1.92 4.67
CA GLN A 55 0.26 -1.28 5.75
C GLN A 55 -1.12 -0.80 5.27
N GLY A 56 -1.17 -0.20 4.08
CA GLY A 56 -2.43 0.20 3.46
C GLY A 56 -3.30 -1.00 3.11
N LEU A 57 -2.75 -2.02 2.44
CA LEU A 57 -3.49 -3.23 2.08
C LEU A 57 -4.08 -3.98 3.29
N LEU A 58 -3.45 -3.89 4.46
CA LEU A 58 -3.94 -4.50 5.69
C LEU A 58 -5.08 -3.71 6.36
N THR A 59 -5.33 -2.45 5.94
CA THR A 59 -6.27 -1.56 6.62
C THR A 59 -7.38 -1.02 5.72
N PHE A 60 -7.14 -0.82 4.43
CA PHE A 60 -8.02 -0.05 3.53
C PHE A 60 -9.46 -0.58 3.41
N ASN A 61 -9.64 -1.92 3.48
CA ASN A 61 -10.96 -2.53 3.32
C ASN A 61 -11.95 -2.20 4.44
N ASP A 62 -11.44 -1.90 5.63
CA ASP A 62 -12.26 -1.66 6.83
C ASP A 62 -12.34 -0.17 7.18
N LEU A 63 -11.90 0.68 6.25
CA LEU A 63 -11.83 2.13 6.42
C LEU A 63 -12.68 2.85 5.36
N PRO A 64 -13.24 4.02 5.71
CA PRO A 64 -13.98 4.86 4.78
C PRO A 64 -13.02 5.59 3.83
N VAL A 65 -12.40 4.84 2.92
CA VAL A 65 -11.52 5.38 1.87
C VAL A 65 -12.15 5.15 0.50
N ASP A 66 -12.04 6.15 -0.37
CA ASP A 66 -12.63 6.11 -1.71
C ASP A 66 -11.74 5.37 -2.71
N SER A 67 -10.43 5.39 -2.51
CA SER A 67 -9.49 4.55 -3.26
C SER A 67 -8.19 4.33 -2.50
N TYR A 68 -7.47 3.30 -2.91
CA TYR A 68 -6.12 3.00 -2.42
C TYR A 68 -5.10 2.98 -3.55
N MET A 69 -3.99 3.67 -3.38
CA MET A 69 -2.87 3.69 -4.31
C MET A 69 -1.66 3.03 -3.66
N ILE A 70 -1.13 1.99 -4.27
CA ILE A 70 0.10 1.33 -3.83
C ILE A 70 1.23 1.69 -4.80
N TRP A 71 2.25 2.38 -4.29
CA TRP A 71 3.36 2.88 -5.09
C TRP A 71 4.68 2.26 -4.66
N GLY A 72 5.32 1.48 -5.53
CA GLY A 72 6.54 0.73 -5.22
C GLY A 72 6.39 -0.05 -3.91
N GLY A 73 5.17 -0.54 -3.64
CA GLY A 73 4.78 -1.02 -2.34
C GLY A 73 4.94 -2.53 -2.17
N VAL A 74 5.29 -2.93 -0.94
CA VAL A 74 5.22 -4.33 -0.53
C VAL A 74 3.76 -4.75 -0.49
N SER A 75 3.42 -5.85 -1.14
CA SER A 75 2.08 -6.47 -1.12
C SER A 75 2.09 -7.83 -0.43
N ASP A 76 3.23 -8.51 -0.45
CA ASP A 76 3.45 -9.81 0.18
C ASP A 76 4.72 -9.82 1.01
N ILE A 77 4.57 -10.08 2.32
CA ILE A 77 5.69 -10.14 3.26
C ILE A 77 6.55 -11.40 3.10
N HIS A 78 5.99 -12.50 2.58
CA HIS A 78 6.77 -13.71 2.27
C HIS A 78 7.69 -13.44 1.10
N LEU A 79 7.17 -12.86 0.03
CA LEU A 79 7.96 -12.47 -1.14
C LEU A 79 9.04 -11.45 -0.75
N MET A 80 8.71 -10.45 0.10
CA MET A 80 9.71 -9.53 0.65
C MET A 80 10.84 -10.26 1.40
N TYR A 81 10.52 -11.27 2.20
CA TYR A 81 11.54 -12.07 2.89
C TYR A 81 12.43 -12.87 1.92
N GLU A 82 11.88 -13.34 0.83
CA GLU A 82 12.61 -14.10 -0.19
C GLU A 82 13.52 -13.21 -1.02
N GLU A 83 13.01 -12.09 -1.51
CA GLU A 83 13.74 -11.15 -2.37
C GLU A 83 14.79 -10.33 -1.62
N ARG A 84 14.50 -9.90 -0.38
CA ARG A 84 15.35 -8.99 0.38
C ARG A 84 16.19 -9.74 1.42
N VAL A 85 17.23 -10.42 0.94
CA VAL A 85 18.18 -11.17 1.81
C VAL A 85 18.80 -10.27 2.86
N ASP A 86 19.11 -9.03 2.52
CA ASP A 86 19.66 -8.00 3.40
C ASP A 86 18.70 -7.63 4.56
N LEU A 87 17.38 -7.70 4.34
CA LEU A 87 16.38 -7.40 5.37
C LEU A 87 15.96 -8.61 6.23
N ARG A 88 16.40 -9.82 5.89
CA ARG A 88 16.00 -11.04 6.64
C ARG A 88 16.33 -10.96 8.13
N GLY A 89 17.45 -10.35 8.49
CA GLY A 89 17.83 -10.15 9.90
C GLY A 89 16.82 -9.28 10.65
N MET A 90 16.42 -8.18 10.05
CA MET A 90 15.39 -7.28 10.58
C MET A 90 14.02 -7.97 10.65
N LEU A 91 13.59 -8.62 9.56
CA LEU A 91 12.31 -9.32 9.49
C LEU A 91 12.21 -10.44 10.55
N ARG A 92 13.30 -11.21 10.75
CA ARG A 92 13.34 -12.24 11.81
C ARG A 92 13.17 -11.65 13.21
N ARG A 93 13.74 -10.49 13.45
CA ARG A 93 13.63 -9.80 14.76
C ARG A 93 12.24 -9.21 14.98
N MET A 94 11.62 -8.63 13.94
CA MET A 94 10.36 -7.90 14.05
C MET A 94 9.12 -8.77 13.85
N VAL A 95 9.21 -9.77 12.98
CA VAL A 95 8.08 -10.62 12.57
C VAL A 95 8.31 -12.08 12.97
N GLY A 96 9.55 -12.55 12.89
CA GLY A 96 9.90 -13.95 13.06
C GLY A 96 10.36 -14.61 11.76
N HIS A 97 10.57 -15.92 11.79
CA HIS A 97 10.98 -16.69 10.63
C HIS A 97 9.75 -17.25 9.89
N PRO A 98 9.59 -17.07 8.57
CA PRO A 98 8.36 -17.46 7.85
C PRO A 98 7.95 -18.92 8.03
N LYS A 99 8.93 -19.85 8.14
CA LYS A 99 8.65 -21.28 8.33
C LYS A 99 8.36 -21.67 9.79
N LYS A 100 8.78 -20.86 10.79
CA LYS A 100 8.59 -21.14 12.20
C LYS A 100 7.42 -20.34 12.79
N ASP A 101 7.34 -19.08 12.42
CA ASP A 101 6.37 -18.11 12.94
C ASP A 101 5.22 -17.87 11.93
N THR A 102 4.67 -18.96 11.41
CA THR A 102 3.67 -18.93 10.31
C THR A 102 2.44 -18.09 10.65
N LYS A 103 2.00 -18.06 11.92
CA LYS A 103 0.87 -17.23 12.36
C LYS A 103 1.17 -15.74 12.21
N ALA A 104 2.40 -15.32 12.52
CA ALA A 104 2.82 -13.93 12.40
C ALA A 104 2.87 -13.47 10.93
N TYR A 105 3.29 -14.34 10.02
CA TYR A 105 3.26 -14.08 8.59
C TYR A 105 1.82 -14.09 8.05
N LYS A 106 1.02 -15.08 8.43
CA LYS A 106 -0.38 -15.18 8.00
C LYS A 106 -1.20 -13.96 8.41
N SER A 107 -0.99 -13.40 9.60
CA SER A 107 -1.67 -12.17 10.03
C SER A 107 -1.27 -10.93 9.23
N ARG A 108 -0.22 -11.01 8.45
CA ARG A 108 0.30 -9.95 7.55
C ARG A 108 0.11 -10.27 6.06
N ASP A 109 -0.59 -11.34 5.74
CA ASP A 109 -0.99 -11.68 4.37
C ASP A 109 -2.20 -10.83 3.98
N ALA A 110 -1.94 -9.64 3.44
CA ALA A 110 -2.98 -8.70 3.06
C ALA A 110 -3.82 -9.18 1.87
N MET A 111 -3.27 -10.03 1.02
CA MET A 111 -3.97 -10.51 -0.17
C MET A 111 -5.20 -11.38 0.16
N GLN A 112 -5.25 -11.98 1.36
CA GLN A 112 -6.43 -12.73 1.80
C GLN A 112 -7.66 -11.84 2.06
N PHE A 113 -7.44 -10.56 2.37
CA PHE A 113 -8.50 -9.60 2.70
C PHE A 113 -9.11 -8.90 1.49
N ILE A 114 -8.49 -9.01 0.32
CA ILE A 114 -8.99 -8.42 -0.93
C ILE A 114 -10.31 -9.07 -1.33
N LYS A 115 -11.34 -8.24 -1.57
CA LYS A 115 -12.70 -8.64 -1.95
C LYS A 115 -13.10 -7.95 -3.25
N LYS A 116 -14.15 -8.44 -3.90
CA LYS A 116 -14.70 -7.81 -5.11
C LYS A 116 -15.12 -6.36 -4.88
N ASP A 117 -15.69 -6.08 -3.71
CA ASP A 117 -16.18 -4.78 -3.27
C ASP A 117 -15.16 -3.95 -2.49
N SER A 118 -13.88 -4.34 -2.51
CA SER A 118 -12.80 -3.51 -1.99
C SER A 118 -12.75 -2.16 -2.72
N PRO A 119 -12.34 -1.06 -2.05
CA PRO A 119 -12.11 0.21 -2.71
C PRO A 119 -11.22 0.06 -3.96
N PRO A 120 -11.43 0.86 -5.01
CA PRO A 120 -10.60 0.83 -6.22
C PRO A 120 -9.10 0.97 -5.90
N ILE A 121 -8.27 0.21 -6.60
CA ILE A 121 -6.82 0.18 -6.36
C ILE A 121 -6.05 0.65 -7.59
N LEU A 122 -5.11 1.60 -7.39
CA LEU A 122 -4.11 1.95 -8.38
C LEU A 122 -2.76 1.35 -7.98
N ILE A 123 -2.16 0.54 -8.85
CA ILE A 123 -0.82 -0.02 -8.66
C ILE A 123 0.18 0.81 -9.46
N ILE A 124 1.16 1.40 -8.79
CA ILE A 124 2.25 2.17 -9.40
C ILE A 124 3.56 1.48 -9.08
N HIS A 125 4.38 1.15 -10.09
CA HIS A 125 5.64 0.46 -9.83
C HIS A 125 6.71 0.74 -10.90
N GLY A 126 7.95 0.87 -10.44
CA GLY A 126 9.12 0.97 -11.32
C GLY A 126 9.65 -0.40 -11.72
N GLY A 127 9.89 -0.63 -13.02
CA GLY A 127 10.38 -1.92 -13.50
C GLY A 127 11.81 -2.27 -13.05
N LYS A 128 12.60 -1.24 -12.73
CA LYS A 128 13.98 -1.38 -12.21
C LYS A 128 14.07 -1.19 -10.70
N ASP A 129 12.97 -1.35 -9.99
CA ASP A 129 12.95 -1.27 -8.53
C ASP A 129 13.69 -2.46 -7.90
N ILE A 130 14.84 -2.17 -7.28
CA ILE A 130 15.66 -3.17 -6.57
C ILE A 130 15.36 -3.23 -5.06
N GLN A 131 14.56 -2.29 -4.55
CA GLN A 131 14.18 -2.26 -3.13
C GLN A 131 12.91 -3.06 -2.88
N VAL A 132 11.94 -2.94 -3.78
CA VAL A 132 10.70 -3.72 -3.79
C VAL A 132 10.53 -4.25 -5.20
N GLY A 133 10.77 -5.54 -5.41
CA GLY A 133 10.73 -6.15 -6.74
C GLY A 133 9.35 -6.00 -7.39
N ILE A 134 9.32 -5.79 -8.70
CA ILE A 134 8.07 -5.59 -9.48
C ILE A 134 7.11 -6.79 -9.36
N HIS A 135 7.60 -7.96 -8.98
CA HIS A 135 6.76 -9.15 -8.72
C HIS A 135 5.72 -8.90 -7.63
N GLN A 136 6.01 -8.02 -6.65
CA GLN A 136 5.03 -7.57 -5.66
C GLN A 136 3.78 -6.95 -6.33
N ALA A 137 3.99 -6.13 -7.36
CA ALA A 137 2.91 -5.52 -8.13
C ALA A 137 2.18 -6.54 -9.01
N TYR A 138 2.89 -7.41 -9.70
CA TYR A 138 2.30 -8.43 -10.58
C TYR A 138 1.45 -9.45 -9.81
N ASP A 139 1.91 -9.90 -8.64
CA ASP A 139 1.15 -10.85 -7.82
C ASP A 139 -0.10 -10.18 -7.21
N LEU A 140 0.00 -8.91 -6.82
CA LEU A 140 -1.15 -8.12 -6.40
C LEU A 140 -2.17 -7.96 -7.55
N GLU A 141 -1.72 -7.56 -8.74
CA GLU A 141 -2.57 -7.41 -9.93
C GLU A 141 -3.31 -8.71 -10.25
N LYS A 142 -2.59 -9.83 -10.28
CA LYS A 142 -3.17 -11.17 -10.50
C LYS A 142 -4.24 -11.49 -9.46
N LYS A 143 -4.00 -11.12 -8.19
CA LYS A 143 -4.96 -11.33 -7.11
C LYS A 143 -6.21 -10.48 -7.27
N LEU A 144 -6.06 -9.19 -7.59
CA LEU A 144 -7.17 -8.27 -7.83
C LEU A 144 -8.05 -8.76 -8.98
N LYS A 145 -7.43 -9.15 -10.10
CA LYS A 145 -8.11 -9.73 -11.25
C LYS A 145 -8.90 -10.98 -10.88
N PHE A 146 -8.29 -11.89 -10.12
CA PHE A 146 -8.96 -13.12 -9.65
C PHE A 146 -10.16 -12.82 -8.74
N LYS A 147 -10.07 -11.78 -7.91
CA LYS A 147 -11.16 -11.37 -7.00
C LYS A 147 -12.23 -10.53 -7.67
N GLY A 148 -11.98 -10.00 -8.87
CA GLY A 148 -12.88 -9.07 -9.56
C GLY A 148 -12.94 -7.70 -8.89
N THR A 149 -11.91 -7.31 -8.17
CA THR A 149 -11.74 -5.98 -7.58
C THR A 149 -11.35 -5.01 -8.69
N TYR A 150 -11.92 -3.81 -8.72
CA TYR A 150 -11.51 -2.79 -9.69
C TYR A 150 -10.10 -2.29 -9.41
N TYR A 151 -9.24 -2.29 -10.44
CA TYR A 151 -7.88 -1.76 -10.36
C TYR A 151 -7.41 -1.17 -11.67
N GLN A 152 -6.39 -0.31 -11.58
CA GLN A 152 -5.57 0.12 -12.70
C GLN A 152 -4.09 -0.05 -12.36
N THR A 153 -3.25 -0.09 -13.38
CA THR A 153 -1.80 -0.20 -13.24
C THR A 153 -1.09 0.93 -13.96
N TYR A 154 -0.03 1.45 -13.36
CA TYR A 154 0.87 2.42 -13.97
C TYR A 154 2.32 1.97 -13.76
N TYR A 155 2.84 1.20 -14.72
CA TYR A 155 4.19 0.67 -14.67
C TYR A 155 5.17 1.56 -15.43
N GLN A 156 6.19 2.06 -14.74
CA GLN A 156 7.30 2.80 -15.32
C GLN A 156 8.51 1.87 -15.46
N LEU A 157 8.58 1.09 -16.52
CA LEU A 157 9.53 -0.03 -16.67
C LEU A 157 11.00 0.38 -16.61
N ASP A 158 11.33 1.63 -16.92
CA ASP A 158 12.69 2.17 -16.89
C ASP A 158 13.05 2.87 -15.58
N GLU A 159 12.13 2.98 -14.63
CA GLU A 159 12.31 3.65 -13.35
C GLU A 159 12.56 2.65 -12.20
N GLY A 160 13.25 3.16 -11.16
CA GLY A 160 13.50 2.43 -9.92
C GLY A 160 12.46 2.70 -8.85
N HIS A 161 12.84 2.46 -7.59
CA HIS A 161 11.96 2.66 -6.41
C HIS A 161 11.47 4.10 -6.27
N VAL A 162 12.35 5.06 -6.45
CA VAL A 162 12.02 6.48 -6.55
C VAL A 162 12.28 6.90 -8.00
N PRO A 163 11.26 7.27 -8.75
CA PRO A 163 11.45 7.68 -10.14
C PRO A 163 12.29 8.96 -10.28
N ARG A 164 12.92 9.12 -11.42
CA ARG A 164 13.60 10.38 -11.79
C ARG A 164 12.59 11.54 -11.81
N PRO A 165 13.05 12.80 -11.67
CA PRO A 165 12.14 13.95 -11.50
C PRO A 165 11.09 14.13 -12.61
N ALA A 166 11.41 13.79 -13.86
CA ALA A 166 10.43 13.83 -14.95
C ALA A 166 9.34 12.77 -14.76
N ALA A 167 9.75 11.51 -14.59
CA ALA A 167 8.83 10.39 -14.36
C ALA A 167 8.04 10.54 -13.07
N MET A 168 8.61 11.18 -12.03
CA MET A 168 7.89 11.53 -10.80
C MET A 168 6.73 12.48 -11.08
N ARG A 169 6.92 13.51 -11.92
CA ARG A 169 5.81 14.41 -12.29
C ARG A 169 4.70 13.67 -13.00
N ASP A 170 5.05 12.74 -13.89
CA ASP A 170 4.05 11.93 -14.62
C ASP A 170 3.25 11.04 -13.66
N VAL A 171 3.91 10.42 -12.66
CA VAL A 171 3.21 9.65 -11.60
C VAL A 171 2.23 10.54 -10.82
N ILE A 172 2.68 11.72 -10.38
CA ILE A 172 1.82 12.63 -9.61
C ILE A 172 0.63 13.09 -10.44
N GLN A 173 0.84 13.39 -11.73
CA GLN A 173 -0.25 13.75 -12.64
C GLN A 173 -1.21 12.59 -12.84
N TYR A 174 -0.72 11.37 -12.97
CA TYR A 174 -1.55 10.17 -13.09
C TYR A 174 -2.36 9.90 -11.81
N ILE A 175 -1.76 10.06 -10.64
CA ILE A 175 -2.45 9.98 -9.34
C ILE A 175 -3.58 11.00 -9.26
N HIS A 176 -3.33 12.24 -9.67
CA HIS A 176 -4.36 13.29 -9.66
C HIS A 176 -5.52 12.93 -10.60
N GLN A 177 -5.23 12.42 -11.80
CA GLN A 177 -6.27 11.96 -12.74
C GLN A 177 -7.07 10.80 -12.14
N TRP A 178 -6.40 9.80 -11.57
CA TRP A 178 -7.04 8.68 -10.88
C TRP A 178 -8.01 9.13 -9.79
N MET A 179 -7.58 10.06 -8.92
CA MET A 179 -8.43 10.60 -7.86
C MET A 179 -9.68 11.26 -8.45
N ASN A 180 -9.53 12.11 -9.47
CA ASN A 180 -10.65 12.75 -10.15
C ASN A 180 -11.62 11.72 -10.78
N ASP A 181 -11.11 10.66 -11.39
CA ASP A 181 -11.93 9.61 -12.00
C ASP A 181 -12.73 8.84 -10.94
N VAL A 182 -12.14 8.56 -9.79
CA VAL A 182 -12.83 7.96 -8.64
C VAL A 182 -13.93 8.88 -8.11
N GLU A 183 -13.61 10.15 -7.84
CA GLU A 183 -14.52 11.15 -7.30
C GLU A 183 -15.73 11.38 -8.22
N ASN A 184 -15.50 11.38 -9.53
CA ASN A 184 -16.56 11.58 -10.55
C ASN A 184 -17.24 10.28 -10.99
N LYS A 185 -16.89 9.13 -10.41
CA LYS A 185 -17.40 7.79 -10.80
C LYS A 185 -17.16 7.46 -12.28
N ASN A 186 -16.11 8.01 -12.86
CA ASN A 186 -15.71 7.79 -14.26
C ASN A 186 -14.82 6.53 -14.41
N LEU A 187 -14.88 5.62 -13.45
CA LEU A 187 -14.18 4.36 -13.53
C LEU A 187 -14.82 3.50 -14.62
N ASN A 188 -14.12 3.29 -15.72
CA ASN A 188 -14.53 2.36 -16.75
C ASN A 188 -14.46 0.94 -16.16
N ILE A 189 -15.59 0.45 -15.67
CA ILE A 189 -15.75 -0.95 -15.24
C ILE A 189 -15.79 -1.76 -16.53
N LEU A 190 -14.66 -2.39 -16.90
CA LEU A 190 -14.56 -3.34 -17.99
C LEU A 190 -15.21 -4.68 -17.60
#